data_63a64d3c840923bfd3c4473a07bd8d58
#
_entry.id   63a64d3c840923bfd3c4473a07bd8d58
#
_cell.length_a   1.000
_cell.length_b   1.000
_cell.length_c   1.000
_cell.angle_alpha   90.00
_cell.angle_beta   90.00
_cell.angle_gamma   90.00
#
_symmetry.space_group_name_H-M   'P 1'
#
loop_
_entity.id
_entity.type
_entity.pdbx_description
1 polymer ?
#
loop_
_entity_poly.entity_id
_entity_poly.type
_entity_poly.pdbx_seq_one_letter_code
_entity_poly.pdbx_strand_id
1 'polypeptide(L)'
;MKVSEKGLAIIKKYEGCRLTAYVCPAGKLTIGYGHTKGVKKGQKITQAQAEAYLREDVAGAEKSVNAIGKGFNQNQFDALVSFTYNCGSGNLKTLCKDRSVDQIGEKIILYNKANGKKLNGLVRRREEEQRLYKTPCATVQPVQAARDNTELPTIRRGSKGEAVRKLQQVLLAQKFKSCEINGKKKYLAADGDFGAITEKILRRWQSYKGLKVDGVCGPKTWASLGY
;
A
#
# COMPACT_ATOMS: atom_id res chain seq x y z
N MET A 1 -7.24 -9.62 -2.16
CA MET A 1 -6.23 -8.55 -1.98
C MET A 1 -6.93 -7.23 -1.66
N LYS A 2 -6.20 -6.25 -1.14
CA LYS A 2 -6.64 -4.87 -0.92
C LYS A 2 -5.73 -3.91 -1.68
N VAL A 3 -6.27 -2.78 -2.11
CA VAL A 3 -5.49 -1.75 -2.80
C VAL A 3 -4.49 -1.09 -1.84
N SER A 4 -3.25 -0.92 -2.30
CA SER A 4 -2.20 -0.25 -1.53
C SER A 4 -2.27 1.28 -1.67
N GLU A 5 -1.46 2.00 -0.90
CA GLU A 5 -1.36 3.47 -1.03
C GLU A 5 -0.92 3.89 -2.44
N LYS A 6 -0.15 3.07 -3.17
CA LYS A 6 0.23 3.35 -4.56
C LYS A 6 -0.98 3.39 -5.49
N GLY A 7 -1.86 2.39 -5.38
CA GLY A 7 -3.10 2.34 -6.16
C GLY A 7 -4.05 3.49 -5.80
N LEU A 8 -4.21 3.77 -4.50
CA LEU A 8 -5.01 4.90 -4.02
C LEU A 8 -4.45 6.25 -4.50
N ALA A 9 -3.12 6.42 -4.56
CA ALA A 9 -2.50 7.66 -5.04
C ALA A 9 -2.86 7.95 -6.51
N ILE A 10 -2.91 6.93 -7.37
CA ILE A 10 -3.35 7.11 -8.76
C ILE A 10 -4.81 7.56 -8.78
N ILE A 11 -5.69 6.91 -8.03
CA ILE A 11 -7.12 7.30 -7.99
C ILE A 11 -7.26 8.73 -7.49
N LYS A 12 -6.64 9.07 -6.35
CA LYS A 12 -6.66 10.43 -5.77
C LYS A 12 -6.22 11.49 -6.77
N LYS A 13 -5.15 11.23 -7.53
CA LYS A 13 -4.59 12.14 -8.53
C LYS A 13 -5.55 12.45 -9.66
N TYR A 14 -6.27 11.44 -10.17
CA TYR A 14 -7.13 11.61 -11.35
C TYR A 14 -8.58 11.98 -11.02
N GLU A 15 -9.09 11.63 -9.85
CA GLU A 15 -10.43 12.04 -9.42
C GLU A 15 -10.44 13.47 -8.85
N GLY A 16 -9.34 13.91 -8.25
CA GLY A 16 -9.29 15.17 -7.48
C GLY A 16 -10.12 15.06 -6.20
N CYS A 17 -9.97 16.03 -5.29
CA CYS A 17 -10.70 16.04 -4.02
C CYS A 17 -11.47 17.35 -3.85
N ARG A 18 -12.77 17.25 -3.55
CA ARG A 18 -13.59 18.38 -3.13
C ARG A 18 -14.17 18.15 -1.75
N LEU A 19 -13.75 18.97 -0.79
CA LEU A 19 -14.18 18.85 0.62
C LEU A 19 -15.55 19.45 0.90
N THR A 20 -16.16 20.12 -0.08
CA THR A 20 -17.54 20.62 -0.02
C THR A 20 -18.37 19.93 -1.09
N ALA A 21 -19.59 19.52 -0.73
CA ALA A 21 -20.52 18.84 -1.65
C ALA A 21 -20.84 19.73 -2.84
N TYR A 22 -20.86 19.11 -4.02
CA TYR A 22 -21.19 19.75 -5.31
C TYR A 22 -22.07 18.82 -6.14
N VAL A 23 -22.69 19.38 -7.17
CA VAL A 23 -23.45 18.58 -8.15
C VAL A 23 -22.51 18.22 -9.29
N CYS A 24 -22.31 16.91 -9.53
CA CYS A 24 -21.48 16.44 -10.64
C CYS A 24 -22.24 16.58 -11.98
N PRO A 25 -21.57 16.48 -13.15
CA PRO A 25 -22.23 16.58 -14.46
C PRO A 25 -23.40 15.59 -14.67
N ALA A 26 -23.42 14.48 -13.93
CA ALA A 26 -24.52 13.52 -13.95
C ALA A 26 -25.69 13.89 -13.01
N GLY A 27 -25.70 15.11 -12.45
CA GLY A 27 -26.76 15.61 -11.56
C GLY A 27 -26.75 15.05 -10.14
N LYS A 28 -25.72 14.31 -9.73
CA LYS A 28 -25.64 13.72 -8.38
C LYS A 28 -24.82 14.58 -7.41
N LEU A 29 -25.30 14.70 -6.16
CA LEU A 29 -24.49 15.27 -5.08
C LEU A 29 -23.27 14.41 -4.82
N THR A 30 -22.10 15.03 -4.86
CA THR A 30 -20.80 14.36 -4.83
C THR A 30 -19.88 15.11 -3.85
N ILE A 31 -19.01 14.39 -3.14
CA ILE A 31 -18.02 14.96 -2.22
C ILE A 31 -16.74 14.12 -2.22
N GLY A 32 -15.63 14.66 -1.73
CA GLY A 32 -14.36 13.94 -1.64
C GLY A 32 -13.80 13.59 -3.01
N TYR A 33 -13.47 12.35 -3.22
CA TYR A 33 -12.91 11.76 -4.44
C TYR A 33 -13.99 11.12 -5.35
N GLY A 34 -15.17 11.69 -5.37
CA GLY A 34 -16.28 11.16 -6.17
C GLY A 34 -17.36 10.42 -5.37
N HIS A 35 -17.31 10.46 -4.04
CA HIS A 35 -18.30 9.82 -3.19
C HIS A 35 -19.69 10.44 -3.36
N THR A 36 -20.71 9.59 -3.50
CA THR A 36 -22.12 10.06 -3.75
C THR A 36 -23.12 9.53 -2.73
N LYS A 37 -22.78 8.47 -1.97
CA LYS A 37 -23.71 7.80 -1.05
C LYS A 37 -23.97 8.64 0.18
N GLY A 38 -25.23 9.03 0.39
CA GLY A 38 -25.62 9.76 1.60
C GLY A 38 -25.14 11.22 1.66
N VAL A 39 -24.63 11.78 0.55
CA VAL A 39 -24.14 13.17 0.48
C VAL A 39 -25.32 14.14 0.54
N LYS A 40 -25.21 15.16 1.40
CA LYS A 40 -26.23 16.21 1.58
C LYS A 40 -25.74 17.54 0.98
N LYS A 41 -26.68 18.36 0.50
CA LYS A 41 -26.38 19.70 -0.01
C LYS A 41 -25.69 20.54 1.07
N GLY A 42 -24.59 21.20 0.74
CA GLY A 42 -23.83 22.03 1.67
C GLY A 42 -22.92 21.24 2.64
N GLN A 43 -22.89 19.90 2.57
CA GLN A 43 -22.03 19.10 3.41
C GLN A 43 -20.55 19.45 3.19
N LYS A 44 -19.82 19.52 4.30
CA LYS A 44 -18.35 19.70 4.31
C LYS A 44 -17.72 18.53 5.06
N ILE A 45 -16.59 18.09 4.59
CA ILE A 45 -15.81 16.99 5.18
C ILE A 45 -14.34 17.37 5.32
N THR A 46 -13.63 16.68 6.19
CA THR A 46 -12.17 16.79 6.30
C THR A 46 -11.48 15.92 5.24
N GLN A 47 -10.19 16.16 5.01
CA GLN A 47 -9.36 15.32 4.14
C GLN A 47 -9.37 13.85 4.58
N ALA A 48 -9.28 13.60 5.89
CA ALA A 48 -9.33 12.25 6.44
C ALA A 48 -10.66 11.54 6.16
N GLN A 49 -11.79 12.27 6.24
CA GLN A 49 -13.09 11.72 5.86
C GLN A 49 -13.20 11.44 4.37
N ALA A 50 -12.65 12.31 3.50
CA ALA A 50 -12.60 12.05 2.06
C ALA A 50 -11.80 10.77 1.75
N GLU A 51 -10.70 10.53 2.44
CA GLU A 51 -9.90 9.31 2.31
C GLU A 51 -10.62 8.06 2.82
N ALA A 52 -11.37 8.18 3.92
CA ALA A 52 -12.20 7.09 4.43
C ALA A 52 -13.29 6.71 3.40
N TYR A 53 -14.00 7.68 2.84
CA TYR A 53 -14.98 7.45 1.78
C TYR A 53 -14.36 6.80 0.54
N LEU A 54 -13.18 7.26 0.10
CA LEU A 54 -12.49 6.63 -1.01
C LEU A 54 -12.21 5.15 -0.76
N ARG A 55 -11.78 4.78 0.46
CA ARG A 55 -11.54 3.37 0.82
C ARG A 55 -12.81 2.52 0.80
N GLU A 56 -13.95 3.09 1.15
CA GLU A 56 -15.24 2.43 1.03
C GLU A 56 -15.63 2.26 -0.46
N ASP A 57 -15.48 3.31 -1.26
CA ASP A 57 -15.87 3.32 -2.67
C ASP A 57 -15.04 2.36 -3.53
N VAL A 58 -13.74 2.20 -3.24
CA VAL A 58 -12.89 1.27 -3.98
C VAL A 58 -13.17 -0.20 -3.66
N ALA A 59 -13.88 -0.52 -2.59
CA ALA A 59 -14.16 -1.91 -2.19
C ALA A 59 -14.90 -2.70 -3.28
N GLY A 60 -15.77 -2.06 -4.06
CA GLY A 60 -16.43 -2.67 -5.21
C GLY A 60 -15.46 -3.03 -6.34
N ALA A 61 -14.51 -2.15 -6.63
CA ALA A 61 -13.45 -2.40 -7.61
C ALA A 61 -12.52 -3.52 -7.13
N GLU A 62 -12.11 -3.50 -5.86
CA GLU A 62 -11.30 -4.58 -5.25
C GLU A 62 -11.98 -5.95 -5.38
N LYS A 63 -13.27 -6.02 -5.06
CA LYS A 63 -14.07 -7.26 -5.22
C LYS A 63 -14.06 -7.74 -6.67
N SER A 64 -14.23 -6.83 -7.61
CA SER A 64 -14.25 -7.15 -9.04
C SER A 64 -12.90 -7.68 -9.53
N VAL A 65 -11.77 -7.07 -9.11
CA VAL A 65 -10.43 -7.52 -9.49
C VAL A 65 -10.09 -8.86 -8.84
N ASN A 66 -10.43 -9.05 -7.55
CA ASN A 66 -10.23 -10.35 -6.88
C ASN A 66 -11.01 -11.47 -7.57
N ALA A 67 -12.20 -11.19 -8.08
CA ALA A 67 -13.04 -12.18 -8.78
C ALA A 67 -12.48 -12.63 -10.15
N ILE A 68 -11.49 -11.92 -10.71
CA ILE A 68 -10.82 -12.35 -11.95
C ILE A 68 -9.98 -13.61 -11.75
N GLY A 69 -9.40 -13.84 -10.56
CA GLY A 69 -8.73 -15.08 -10.19
C GLY A 69 -7.41 -15.38 -10.92
N LYS A 70 -6.72 -14.38 -11.48
CA LYS A 70 -5.50 -14.56 -12.29
C LYS A 70 -4.17 -14.44 -11.51
N GLY A 71 -4.18 -14.41 -10.19
CA GLY A 71 -2.93 -14.36 -9.39
C GLY A 71 -2.11 -13.09 -9.60
N PHE A 72 -2.76 -11.93 -9.67
CA PHE A 72 -2.08 -10.63 -9.80
C PHE A 72 -1.17 -10.34 -8.61
N ASN A 73 0.01 -9.76 -8.86
CA ASN A 73 0.82 -9.16 -7.81
C ASN A 73 0.21 -7.82 -7.33
N GLN A 74 0.76 -7.23 -6.26
CA GLN A 74 0.21 -6.02 -5.66
C GLN A 74 0.15 -4.84 -6.64
N ASN A 75 1.19 -4.60 -7.44
CA ASN A 75 1.22 -3.51 -8.41
C ASN A 75 0.20 -3.73 -9.54
N GLN A 76 0.04 -4.96 -10.01
CA GLN A 76 -0.97 -5.32 -10.99
C GLN A 76 -2.38 -5.15 -10.43
N PHE A 77 -2.60 -5.61 -9.20
CA PHE A 77 -3.87 -5.44 -8.49
C PHE A 77 -4.22 -3.97 -8.33
N ASP A 78 -3.29 -3.14 -7.86
CA ASP A 78 -3.48 -1.70 -7.64
C ASP A 78 -3.84 -0.96 -8.95
N ALA A 79 -3.13 -1.26 -10.03
CA ALA A 79 -3.41 -0.71 -11.35
C ALA A 79 -4.81 -1.09 -11.86
N LEU A 80 -5.19 -2.36 -11.69
CA LEU A 80 -6.51 -2.84 -12.09
C LEU A 80 -7.63 -2.30 -11.20
N VAL A 81 -7.41 -2.05 -9.91
CA VAL A 81 -8.38 -1.38 -9.04
C VAL A 81 -8.60 0.06 -9.50
N SER A 82 -7.52 0.82 -9.81
CA SER A 82 -7.65 2.17 -10.39
C SER A 82 -8.38 2.16 -11.73
N PHE A 83 -8.04 1.21 -12.61
CA PHE A 83 -8.72 1.01 -13.89
C PHE A 83 -10.22 0.72 -13.68
N THR A 84 -10.55 -0.21 -12.78
CA THR A 84 -11.92 -0.63 -12.52
C THR A 84 -12.77 0.49 -11.89
N TYR A 85 -12.16 1.27 -10.98
CA TYR A 85 -12.80 2.43 -10.38
C TYR A 85 -13.26 3.45 -11.44
N ASN A 86 -12.43 3.66 -12.47
CA ASN A 86 -12.74 4.60 -13.57
C ASN A 86 -13.59 3.99 -14.69
N CYS A 87 -13.28 2.78 -15.12
CA CYS A 87 -13.89 2.16 -16.31
C CYS A 87 -15.05 1.19 -15.99
N GLY A 88 -15.21 0.81 -14.73
CA GLY A 88 -16.23 -0.15 -14.28
C GLY A 88 -15.82 -1.62 -14.46
N SER A 89 -16.56 -2.49 -13.76
CA SER A 89 -16.29 -3.95 -13.75
C SER A 89 -16.55 -4.64 -15.08
N GLY A 90 -17.44 -4.11 -15.92
CA GLY A 90 -17.68 -4.63 -17.26
C GLY A 90 -16.45 -4.51 -18.15
N ASN A 91 -15.82 -3.34 -18.17
CA ASN A 91 -14.58 -3.11 -18.91
C ASN A 91 -13.41 -3.93 -18.35
N LEU A 92 -13.34 -4.12 -17.02
CA LEU A 92 -12.36 -5.01 -16.42
C LEU A 92 -12.50 -6.45 -16.94
N LYS A 93 -13.72 -6.99 -16.95
CA LYS A 93 -13.99 -8.35 -17.49
C LYS A 93 -13.56 -8.46 -18.95
N THR A 94 -13.91 -7.48 -19.78
CA THR A 94 -13.50 -7.42 -21.20
C THR A 94 -11.98 -7.31 -21.35
N LEU A 95 -11.32 -6.50 -20.52
CA LEU A 95 -9.86 -6.37 -20.51
C LEU A 95 -9.18 -7.69 -20.15
N CYS A 96 -9.71 -8.46 -19.21
CA CYS A 96 -9.09 -9.69 -18.69
C CYS A 96 -9.50 -10.96 -19.45
N LYS A 97 -10.57 -10.91 -20.28
CA LYS A 97 -11.09 -12.06 -21.01
C LYS A 97 -10.03 -12.60 -21.98
N ASP A 98 -9.77 -13.90 -21.93
CA ASP A 98 -8.91 -14.66 -22.84
C ASP A 98 -7.48 -14.08 -22.99
N ARG A 99 -6.97 -13.39 -21.95
CA ARG A 99 -5.64 -12.78 -21.94
C ARG A 99 -4.78 -13.29 -20.78
N SER A 100 -3.49 -13.48 -21.04
CA SER A 100 -2.50 -13.67 -19.98
C SER A 100 -2.33 -12.39 -19.14
N VAL A 101 -1.68 -12.53 -17.98
CA VAL A 101 -1.39 -11.37 -17.10
C VAL A 101 -0.59 -10.30 -17.86
N ASP A 102 0.40 -10.69 -18.66
CA ASP A 102 1.22 -9.74 -19.43
C ASP A 102 0.40 -9.03 -20.52
N GLN A 103 -0.44 -9.77 -21.23
CA GLN A 103 -1.31 -9.21 -22.27
C GLN A 103 -2.33 -8.19 -21.71
N ILE A 104 -2.80 -8.39 -20.48
CA ILE A 104 -3.68 -7.43 -19.80
C ILE A 104 -2.95 -6.10 -19.66
N GLY A 105 -1.70 -6.11 -19.19
CA GLY A 105 -0.87 -4.92 -19.04
C GLY A 105 -0.66 -4.16 -20.34
N GLU A 106 -0.50 -4.88 -21.47
CA GLU A 106 -0.37 -4.25 -22.78
C GLU A 106 -1.66 -3.58 -23.28
N LYS A 107 -2.81 -4.06 -22.86
CA LYS A 107 -4.12 -3.62 -23.38
C LYS A 107 -4.78 -2.52 -22.52
N ILE A 108 -4.33 -2.26 -21.31
CA ILE A 108 -4.88 -1.19 -20.45
C ILE A 108 -4.92 0.15 -21.18
N ILE A 109 -3.87 0.49 -21.95
CA ILE A 109 -3.73 1.76 -22.66
C ILE A 109 -4.84 2.02 -23.70
N LEU A 110 -5.52 1.00 -24.16
CA LEU A 110 -6.58 1.13 -25.17
C LEU A 110 -7.87 1.77 -24.62
N TYR A 111 -8.05 1.80 -23.31
CA TYR A 111 -9.25 2.34 -22.64
C TYR A 111 -9.15 3.86 -22.39
N ASN A 112 -8.78 4.62 -23.41
CA ASN A 112 -8.49 6.06 -23.35
C ASN A 112 -9.52 6.95 -24.05
N LYS A 113 -10.70 6.38 -24.38
CA LYS A 113 -11.77 7.09 -25.09
C LYS A 113 -13.02 7.24 -24.22
N ALA A 114 -13.73 8.36 -24.38
CA ALA A 114 -15.09 8.55 -23.91
C ALA A 114 -15.93 9.12 -25.05
N ASN A 115 -17.14 8.61 -25.26
CA ASN A 115 -18.02 8.96 -26.37
C ASN A 115 -17.30 8.90 -27.73
N GLY A 116 -16.48 7.86 -27.95
CA GLY A 116 -15.71 7.65 -29.18
C GLY A 116 -14.47 8.53 -29.34
N LYS A 117 -14.30 9.58 -28.54
CA LYS A 117 -13.18 10.53 -28.63
C LYS A 117 -12.07 10.17 -27.65
N LYS A 118 -10.82 10.23 -28.12
CA LYS A 118 -9.63 10.06 -27.29
C LYS A 118 -9.45 11.29 -26.39
N LEU A 119 -9.31 11.09 -25.09
CA LEU A 119 -9.13 12.15 -24.09
C LEU A 119 -7.74 12.10 -23.48
N ASN A 120 -7.01 13.21 -23.53
CA ASN A 120 -5.64 13.29 -23.01
C ASN A 120 -5.54 12.95 -21.50
N GLY A 121 -6.56 13.27 -20.71
CA GLY A 121 -6.63 12.88 -19.30
C GLY A 121 -6.68 11.37 -19.11
N LEU A 122 -7.48 10.67 -19.92
CA LEU A 122 -7.59 9.22 -19.91
C LEU A 122 -6.31 8.56 -20.44
N VAL A 123 -5.67 9.15 -21.47
CA VAL A 123 -4.36 8.66 -21.95
C VAL A 123 -3.35 8.64 -20.83
N ARG A 124 -3.11 9.78 -20.16
CA ARG A 124 -2.17 9.88 -19.04
C ARG A 124 -2.49 8.91 -17.90
N ARG A 125 -3.79 8.75 -17.56
CA ARG A 125 -4.21 7.81 -16.52
C ARG A 125 -3.88 6.37 -16.90
N ARG A 126 -4.19 5.94 -18.10
CA ARG A 126 -3.90 4.58 -18.60
C ARG A 126 -2.40 4.30 -18.68
N GLU A 127 -1.60 5.28 -19.09
CA GLU A 127 -0.14 5.19 -19.11
C GLU A 127 0.43 5.00 -17.70
N GLU A 128 -0.08 5.72 -16.70
CA GLU A 128 0.35 5.59 -15.32
C GLU A 128 -0.07 4.24 -14.71
N GLU A 129 -1.30 3.81 -14.95
CA GLU A 129 -1.79 2.48 -14.57
C GLU A 129 -0.99 1.37 -15.24
N GLN A 130 -0.69 1.47 -16.54
CA GLN A 130 0.15 0.51 -17.25
C GLN A 130 1.58 0.47 -16.67
N ARG A 131 2.16 1.62 -16.37
CA ARG A 131 3.49 1.71 -15.75
C ARG A 131 3.51 1.01 -14.40
N LEU A 132 2.52 1.28 -13.54
CA LEU A 132 2.41 0.58 -12.26
C LEU A 132 2.23 -0.92 -12.47
N TYR A 133 1.37 -1.33 -13.40
CA TYR A 133 1.12 -2.74 -13.72
C TYR A 133 2.38 -3.50 -14.13
N LYS A 134 3.21 -2.88 -14.98
CA LYS A 134 4.48 -3.44 -15.49
C LYS A 134 5.65 -3.31 -14.51
N THR A 135 5.53 -2.47 -13.49
CA THR A 135 6.57 -2.34 -12.47
C THR A 135 6.66 -3.66 -11.69
N PRO A 136 7.83 -4.31 -11.67
CA PRO A 136 7.99 -5.49 -10.84
C PRO A 136 7.55 -5.16 -9.41
N CYS A 137 6.62 -5.92 -8.90
CA CYS A 137 6.36 -5.89 -7.47
C CYS A 137 7.60 -6.53 -6.84
N ALA A 138 8.30 -5.81 -5.98
CA ALA A 138 9.15 -6.49 -5.03
C ALA A 138 8.20 -7.46 -4.31
N THR A 139 8.24 -8.70 -4.72
CA THR A 139 7.35 -9.75 -4.22
C THR A 139 7.56 -9.85 -2.72
N VAL A 140 6.57 -9.35 -1.97
CA VAL A 140 6.26 -10.02 -0.72
C VAL A 140 5.61 -11.33 -1.19
N GLN A 141 6.41 -12.32 -1.48
CA GLN A 141 5.92 -13.67 -1.70
C GLN A 141 5.15 -14.07 -0.43
N PRO A 142 3.96 -14.67 -0.55
CA PRO A 142 3.46 -15.50 0.52
C PRO A 142 4.56 -16.54 0.74
N VAL A 143 5.04 -16.65 1.95
CA VAL A 143 6.11 -17.57 2.33
C VAL A 143 5.61 -18.98 2.10
N GLN A 144 5.71 -19.46 0.86
CA GLN A 144 5.91 -20.89 0.64
C GLN A 144 7.38 -21.13 0.92
N ALA A 145 7.63 -22.00 1.87
CA ALA A 145 8.95 -22.41 2.29
C ALA A 145 9.77 -22.93 1.11
N ALA A 146 10.44 -22.02 0.40
CA ALA A 146 11.66 -22.34 -0.29
C ALA A 146 12.78 -21.89 0.66
N ARG A 147 13.48 -22.86 1.19
CA ARG A 147 14.70 -22.69 1.96
C ARG A 147 15.76 -22.07 1.05
N ASP A 148 15.68 -20.75 0.86
CA ASP A 148 16.82 -19.97 0.39
C ASP A 148 17.47 -19.35 1.63
N ASN A 149 18.65 -19.81 1.90
CA ASN A 149 19.47 -19.55 3.08
C ASN A 149 20.08 -18.14 2.98
N THR A 150 19.23 -17.08 2.95
CA THR A 150 19.68 -15.72 3.27
C THR A 150 19.29 -15.45 4.71
N GLU A 151 20.09 -16.01 5.62
CA GLU A 151 20.05 -15.62 7.04
C GLU A 151 20.14 -14.10 7.13
N LEU A 152 19.07 -13.48 7.70
CA LEU A 152 19.14 -12.05 8.02
C LEU A 152 20.41 -11.80 8.80
N PRO A 153 21.21 -10.79 8.43
CA PRO A 153 22.50 -10.58 9.05
C PRO A 153 22.34 -10.35 10.55
N THR A 154 23.28 -10.87 11.32
CA THR A 154 23.37 -10.52 12.73
C THR A 154 23.78 -9.06 12.84
N ILE A 155 22.88 -8.25 13.44
CA ILE A 155 23.07 -6.80 13.61
C ILE A 155 23.12 -6.43 15.09
N ARG A 156 23.91 -5.42 15.40
CA ARG A 156 24.20 -4.93 16.75
C ARG A 156 24.53 -3.45 16.74
N ARG A 157 24.76 -2.87 17.89
CA ARG A 157 25.14 -1.46 17.99
C ARG A 157 26.31 -1.13 17.04
N GLY A 158 26.16 -0.05 16.28
CA GLY A 158 27.07 0.36 15.22
C GLY A 158 26.73 -0.19 13.84
N SER A 159 25.86 -1.20 13.72
CA SER A 159 25.36 -1.65 12.40
C SER A 159 24.52 -0.58 11.74
N LYS A 160 24.57 -0.50 10.41
CA LYS A 160 23.80 0.46 9.58
C LYS A 160 23.16 -0.23 8.39
N GLY A 161 22.12 0.40 7.84
CA GLY A 161 21.50 0.00 6.58
C GLY A 161 20.12 -0.62 6.74
N GLU A 162 19.67 -1.33 5.69
CA GLU A 162 18.28 -1.78 5.55
C GLU A 162 17.87 -2.83 6.60
N ALA A 163 18.76 -3.73 6.98
CA ALA A 163 18.47 -4.71 8.03
C ALA A 163 18.20 -4.04 9.40
N VAL A 164 18.89 -2.95 9.71
CA VAL A 164 18.65 -2.15 10.92
C VAL A 164 17.31 -1.43 10.83
N ARG A 165 17.02 -0.80 9.70
CA ARG A 165 15.73 -0.13 9.45
C ARG A 165 14.58 -1.10 9.59
N LYS A 166 14.71 -2.32 9.06
CA LYS A 166 13.73 -3.40 9.19
C LYS A 166 13.47 -3.78 10.65
N LEU A 167 14.53 -3.96 11.44
CA LEU A 167 14.43 -4.19 12.89
C LEU A 167 13.64 -3.07 13.59
N GLN A 168 14.01 -1.83 13.33
CA GLN A 168 13.39 -0.66 13.95
C GLN A 168 11.90 -0.55 13.59
N GLN A 169 11.53 -0.77 12.34
CA GLN A 169 10.13 -0.78 11.88
C GLN A 169 9.29 -1.83 12.60
N VAL A 170 9.81 -3.05 12.74
CA VAL A 170 9.10 -4.13 13.44
C VAL A 170 8.95 -3.82 14.92
N LEU A 171 9.99 -3.34 15.60
CA LEU A 171 9.91 -2.93 17.00
C LEU A 171 8.86 -1.82 17.21
N LEU A 172 8.79 -0.85 16.30
CA LEU A 172 7.76 0.20 16.31
C LEU A 172 6.35 -0.38 16.13
N ALA A 173 6.17 -1.32 15.20
CA ALA A 173 4.89 -2.01 14.95
C ALA A 173 4.46 -2.82 16.19
N GLN A 174 5.40 -3.40 16.91
CA GLN A 174 5.17 -4.12 18.18
C GLN A 174 5.00 -3.19 19.39
N LYS A 175 4.83 -1.88 19.17
CA LYS A 175 4.65 -0.84 20.20
C LYS A 175 5.87 -0.57 21.09
N PHE A 176 7.06 -1.05 20.74
CA PHE A 176 8.32 -0.74 21.41
C PHE A 176 8.89 0.59 20.88
N LYS A 177 8.23 1.70 21.23
CA LYS A 177 8.43 3.03 20.62
C LYS A 177 9.47 3.89 21.31
N SER A 178 9.75 3.66 22.61
CA SER A 178 10.59 4.55 23.39
C SER A 178 11.31 3.83 24.52
N CYS A 179 12.40 4.41 24.97
CA CYS A 179 13.14 4.01 26.16
C CYS A 179 13.62 5.25 26.92
N GLU A 180 14.09 5.05 28.15
CA GLU A 180 14.70 6.11 28.94
C GLU A 180 16.24 5.98 28.88
N ILE A 181 16.94 7.07 28.60
CA ILE A 181 18.39 7.17 28.58
C ILE A 181 18.78 8.43 29.37
N ASN A 182 19.59 8.26 30.42
CA ASN A 182 20.04 9.36 31.31
C ASN A 182 18.88 10.21 31.85
N GLY A 183 17.83 9.56 32.37
CA GLY A 183 16.62 10.23 32.91
C GLY A 183 15.73 10.91 31.86
N LYS A 184 16.05 10.79 30.56
CA LYS A 184 15.29 11.41 29.48
C LYS A 184 14.64 10.36 28.59
N LYS A 185 13.34 10.53 28.34
CA LYS A 185 12.61 9.66 27.39
C LYS A 185 13.10 9.93 25.97
N LYS A 186 13.50 8.86 25.27
CA LYS A 186 13.96 8.87 23.88
C LYS A 186 13.08 7.95 23.03
N TYR A 187 12.84 8.35 21.79
CA TYR A 187 11.97 7.62 20.85
C TYR A 187 12.79 6.91 19.78
N LEU A 188 12.34 5.72 19.41
CA LEU A 188 12.92 4.95 18.31
C LEU A 188 12.53 5.60 16.99
N ALA A 189 13.49 5.78 16.10
CA ALA A 189 13.28 6.13 14.71
C ALA A 189 13.69 4.95 13.81
N ALA A 190 13.05 4.80 12.67
CA ALA A 190 13.43 3.82 11.64
C ALA A 190 14.40 4.47 10.65
N ASP A 191 15.56 4.92 11.18
CA ASP A 191 16.60 5.66 10.45
C ASP A 191 17.66 4.76 9.80
N GLY A 192 17.69 3.47 10.20
CA GLY A 192 18.69 2.52 9.73
C GLY A 192 20.03 2.61 10.46
N ASP A 193 20.11 3.34 11.57
CA ASP A 193 21.29 3.40 12.44
C ASP A 193 21.04 2.65 13.76
N PHE A 194 21.82 1.61 14.04
CA PHE A 194 21.69 0.85 15.28
C PHE A 194 22.41 1.57 16.42
N GLY A 195 21.81 2.64 16.91
CA GLY A 195 22.31 3.43 18.03
C GLY A 195 21.89 2.86 19.40
N ALA A 196 22.22 3.62 20.45
CA ALA A 196 21.92 3.26 21.85
C ALA A 196 20.40 3.09 22.11
N ILE A 197 19.55 3.84 21.41
CA ILE A 197 18.09 3.74 21.54
C ILE A 197 17.62 2.40 20.99
N THR A 198 18.05 2.03 19.77
CA THR A 198 17.73 0.76 19.14
C THR A 198 18.18 -0.42 19.98
N GLU A 199 19.41 -0.38 20.52
CA GLU A 199 19.92 -1.43 21.39
C GLU A 199 19.08 -1.59 22.67
N LYS A 200 18.78 -0.49 23.36
CA LYS A 200 18.02 -0.54 24.62
C LYS A 200 16.60 -1.06 24.41
N ILE A 201 15.97 -0.69 23.29
CA ILE A 201 14.65 -1.19 22.93
C ILE A 201 14.71 -2.66 22.52
N LEU A 202 15.73 -3.10 21.78
CA LEU A 202 15.92 -4.50 21.43
C LEU A 202 16.12 -5.37 22.69
N ARG A 203 16.92 -4.93 23.65
CA ARG A 203 17.10 -5.64 24.94
C ARG A 203 15.78 -5.80 25.68
N ARG A 204 14.89 -4.79 25.66
CA ARG A 204 13.54 -4.91 26.24
C ARG A 204 12.70 -5.92 25.48
N TRP A 205 12.77 -5.96 24.14
CA TRP A 205 12.11 -6.98 23.34
C TRP A 205 12.61 -8.38 23.68
N GLN A 206 13.93 -8.57 23.74
CA GLN A 206 14.53 -9.85 24.10
C GLN A 206 14.07 -10.33 25.48
N SER A 207 14.06 -9.46 26.49
CA SER A 207 13.51 -9.75 27.82
C SER A 207 12.02 -10.13 27.74
N TYR A 208 11.21 -9.36 27.01
CA TYR A 208 9.78 -9.64 26.84
C TYR A 208 9.51 -11.01 26.19
N LYS A 209 10.39 -11.45 25.28
CA LYS A 209 10.29 -12.74 24.58
C LYS A 209 11.03 -13.89 25.27
N GLY A 210 11.62 -13.67 26.45
CA GLY A 210 12.39 -14.69 27.16
C GLY A 210 13.67 -15.11 26.44
N LEU A 211 14.22 -14.22 25.59
CA LEU A 211 15.47 -14.46 24.88
C LEU A 211 16.68 -13.99 25.70
N LYS A 212 17.89 -14.42 25.29
CA LYS A 212 19.12 -13.85 25.81
C LYS A 212 19.16 -12.34 25.55
N VAL A 213 19.29 -11.54 26.62
CA VAL A 213 19.26 -10.08 26.58
C VAL A 213 20.66 -9.54 26.30
N ASP A 214 21.15 -9.73 25.08
CA ASP A 214 22.50 -9.34 24.65
C ASP A 214 22.54 -8.09 23.75
N GLY A 215 21.37 -7.57 23.33
CA GLY A 215 21.29 -6.43 22.43
C GLY A 215 21.74 -6.73 21.00
N VAL A 216 21.83 -8.01 20.62
CA VAL A 216 22.23 -8.48 19.30
C VAL A 216 21.03 -9.10 18.61
N CYS A 217 20.68 -8.63 17.42
CA CYS A 217 19.63 -9.22 16.61
C CYS A 217 20.22 -10.30 15.70
N GLY A 218 20.33 -11.51 16.24
CA GLY A 218 20.71 -12.71 15.49
C GLY A 218 19.50 -13.56 15.11
N PRO A 219 19.72 -14.80 14.57
CA PRO A 219 18.65 -15.66 14.04
C PRO A 219 17.49 -15.88 15.02
N LYS A 220 17.76 -16.18 16.27
CA LYS A 220 16.71 -16.39 17.29
C LYS A 220 15.88 -15.13 17.56
N THR A 221 16.53 -13.95 17.52
CA THR A 221 15.86 -12.67 17.72
C THR A 221 15.02 -12.33 16.50
N TRP A 222 15.55 -12.54 15.28
CA TRP A 222 14.80 -12.37 14.05
C TRP A 222 13.56 -13.28 14.00
N ALA A 223 13.71 -14.56 14.34
CA ALA A 223 12.59 -15.50 14.42
C ALA A 223 11.50 -15.03 15.41
N SER A 224 11.87 -14.44 16.56
CA SER A 224 10.93 -13.88 17.53
C SER A 224 10.18 -12.64 17.04
N LEU A 225 10.70 -11.99 16.00
CA LEU A 225 10.13 -10.83 15.33
C LEU A 225 9.28 -11.20 14.11
N GLY A 226 9.23 -12.51 13.75
CA GLY A 226 8.44 -13.03 12.64
C GLY A 226 9.19 -13.22 11.33
N TYR A 227 10.53 -13.43 11.40
CA TYR A 227 11.40 -13.69 10.25
C TYR A 227 12.09 -15.03 10.32
#